data_b52e5c57950e9189151638ff210283d9
#
_entry.id   b52e5c57950e9189151638ff210283d9
#
_cell.length_a   1.000
_cell.length_b   1.000
_cell.length_c   1.000
_cell.angle_alpha   90.00
_cell.angle_beta   90.00
_cell.angle_gamma   90.00
#
_symmetry.space_group_name_H-M   'P 1'
#
loop_
_entity.id
_entity.type
_entity.pdbx_description
1 polymer ?
#
loop_
_entity_poly.entity_id
_entity_poly.type
_entity_poly.pdbx_seq_one_letter_code
_entity_poly.pdbx_strand_id
1 'polypeptide(L)'
;MEPRFLSFTTTSVGGLLNVLKNRCGISQAFDPSTGGAVPQVVEFDAIWDTGATDSVITQSVIDACGLLPVGMAQVQGVHGSSIQEVFLVNIYLPNHVAFQSVHVTKGNFPGADILIGMDIINMGDFAVTNKDGITKFSFSMPSRGHIDFVEQDNQQMVVTKQHGGSKKNRKKRHKTYGRDKHRR
;
A
#
# COMPACT_ATOMS: atom_id res chain seq x y z
N MET A 1 -9.86 5.11 -23.03
CA MET A 1 -10.02 5.87 -21.76
C MET A 1 -8.82 5.53 -20.89
N GLU A 2 -8.02 6.50 -20.47
CA GLU A 2 -6.88 6.22 -19.59
C GLU A 2 -7.37 5.73 -18.23
N PRO A 3 -6.66 4.77 -17.60
CA PRO A 3 -7.05 4.27 -16.29
C PRO A 3 -6.98 5.40 -15.25
N ARG A 4 -8.05 5.56 -14.48
CA ARG A 4 -8.08 6.49 -13.35
C ARG A 4 -7.44 5.80 -12.15
N PHE A 5 -6.28 6.29 -11.72
CA PHE A 5 -5.62 5.84 -10.51
C PHE A 5 -6.23 6.49 -9.27
N LEU A 6 -6.54 5.67 -8.28
CA LEU A 6 -6.95 6.10 -6.95
C LEU A 6 -5.84 5.70 -5.96
N SER A 7 -5.46 6.59 -5.07
CA SER A 7 -4.37 6.30 -4.12
C SER A 7 -4.50 7.12 -2.85
N PHE A 8 -3.90 6.61 -1.78
CA PHE A 8 -3.73 7.35 -0.54
C PHE A 8 -2.37 7.05 0.10
N THR A 9 -1.97 7.93 1.02
CA THR A 9 -0.77 7.75 1.84
C THR A 9 -1.10 8.07 3.29
N THR A 10 -0.69 7.19 4.18
CA THR A 10 -0.70 7.41 5.63
C THR A 10 0.72 7.66 6.12
N THR A 11 0.89 8.69 6.93
CA THR A 11 2.20 9.08 7.49
C THR A 11 2.13 8.97 9.02
N SER A 12 3.16 8.39 9.65
CA SER A 12 3.26 8.36 11.11
C SER A 12 3.40 9.78 11.68
N VAL A 13 2.76 10.02 12.80
CA VAL A 13 2.84 11.33 13.52
C VAL A 13 4.16 11.48 14.26
N GLY A 14 4.83 10.37 14.59
CA GLY A 14 6.13 10.38 15.28
C GLY A 14 6.74 8.99 15.29
N GLY A 15 7.94 8.87 14.73
CA GLY A 15 8.71 7.64 14.75
C GLY A 15 8.30 6.59 13.72
N LEU A 16 8.95 5.44 13.81
CA LEU A 16 8.66 4.28 13.00
C LEU A 16 7.43 3.53 13.53
N LEU A 17 6.63 2.98 12.62
CA LEU A 17 5.47 2.17 12.96
C LEU A 17 5.82 0.68 12.95
N ASN A 18 5.39 -0.04 13.97
CA ASN A 18 5.43 -1.51 13.99
C ASN A 18 4.13 -2.13 13.44
N VAL A 19 3.06 -1.35 13.35
CA VAL A 19 1.77 -1.75 12.80
C VAL A 19 1.25 -0.64 11.89
N LEU A 20 0.87 -1.00 10.67
CA LEU A 20 0.33 -0.06 9.70
C LEU A 20 -1.18 0.05 9.90
N LYS A 21 -1.66 1.25 10.22
CA LYS A 21 -3.08 1.50 10.51
C LYS A 21 -3.60 2.72 9.78
N ASN A 22 -4.87 2.64 9.39
CA ASN A 22 -5.64 3.80 8.93
C ASN A 22 -7.14 3.63 9.26
N ARG A 23 -7.92 4.67 9.03
CA ARG A 23 -9.38 4.60 9.10
C ARG A 23 -9.93 3.92 7.85
N CYS A 24 -10.97 3.15 8.03
CA CYS A 24 -11.64 2.37 6.99
C CYS A 24 -13.14 2.36 7.23
N GLY A 25 -13.92 2.70 6.21
CA GLY A 25 -15.37 2.59 6.26
C GLY A 25 -15.84 1.20 5.82
N ILE A 26 -16.83 0.65 6.51
CA ILE A 26 -17.50 -0.60 6.14
C ILE A 26 -19.00 -0.36 6.00
N SER A 27 -19.59 -0.99 4.99
CA SER A 27 -21.04 -1.15 4.87
C SER A 27 -21.40 -2.58 4.49
N GLN A 28 -22.69 -2.92 4.61
CA GLN A 28 -23.21 -4.09 3.91
C GLN A 28 -22.89 -4.00 2.42
N ALA A 29 -22.66 -5.13 1.77
CA ALA A 29 -22.47 -5.17 0.33
C ALA A 29 -23.68 -4.54 -0.38
N PHE A 30 -23.38 -3.63 -1.28
CA PHE A 30 -24.38 -2.84 -1.99
C PHE A 30 -23.87 -2.55 -3.40
N ASP A 31 -24.71 -2.80 -4.37
CA ASP A 31 -24.48 -2.41 -5.76
C ASP A 31 -25.35 -1.19 -6.09
N PRO A 32 -24.76 -0.01 -6.33
CA PRO A 32 -25.49 1.20 -6.66
C PRO A 32 -26.37 1.07 -7.91
N SER A 33 -26.04 0.15 -8.82
CA SER A 33 -26.81 -0.05 -10.05
C SER A 33 -28.18 -0.69 -9.82
N THR A 34 -28.40 -1.32 -8.67
CA THR A 34 -29.66 -2.01 -8.34
C THR A 34 -30.76 -1.08 -7.82
N GLY A 35 -30.45 0.20 -7.55
CA GLY A 35 -31.43 1.20 -7.10
C GLY A 35 -31.96 1.00 -5.68
N GLY A 36 -31.33 0.13 -4.88
CA GLY A 36 -31.67 -0.09 -3.46
C GLY A 36 -31.26 1.08 -2.55
N ALA A 37 -31.69 1.03 -1.29
CA ALA A 37 -31.23 1.98 -0.27
C ALA A 37 -29.73 1.83 -0.04
N VAL A 38 -29.00 2.96 -0.02
CA VAL A 38 -27.55 2.97 0.26
C VAL A 38 -27.34 2.63 1.73
N PRO A 39 -26.62 1.54 2.08
CA PRO A 39 -26.32 1.21 3.46
C PRO A 39 -25.47 2.28 4.13
N GLN A 40 -25.65 2.44 5.43
CA GLN A 40 -24.80 3.32 6.23
C GLN A 40 -23.37 2.80 6.22
N VAL A 41 -22.40 3.70 5.97
CA VAL A 41 -20.99 3.42 6.13
C VAL A 41 -20.59 3.74 7.58
N VAL A 42 -19.96 2.78 8.25
CA VAL A 42 -19.45 2.94 9.62
C VAL A 42 -17.92 2.91 9.59
N GLU A 43 -17.29 3.84 10.28
CA GLU A 43 -15.82 4.00 10.31
C GLU A 43 -15.17 3.20 11.44
N PHE A 44 -14.11 2.47 11.10
CA PHE A 44 -13.35 1.61 11.99
C PHE A 44 -11.84 1.84 11.85
N ASP A 45 -11.06 1.29 12.78
CA ASP A 45 -9.62 1.17 12.65
C ASP A 45 -9.25 -0.11 11.91
N ALA A 46 -8.45 0.02 10.87
CA ALA A 46 -7.95 -1.09 10.06
C ALA A 46 -6.44 -1.24 10.20
N ILE A 47 -5.96 -2.48 10.34
CA ILE A 47 -4.55 -2.86 10.21
C ILE A 47 -4.31 -3.49 8.84
N TRP A 48 -3.09 -3.29 8.29
CA TRP A 48 -2.64 -3.90 7.04
C TRP A 48 -1.70 -5.04 7.36
N ASP A 49 -2.02 -6.24 6.85
CA ASP A 49 -1.28 -7.47 7.15
C ASP A 49 -0.98 -8.26 5.87
N THR A 50 0.26 -8.16 5.42
CA THR A 50 0.75 -8.94 4.25
C THR A 50 0.91 -10.43 4.54
N GLY A 51 0.76 -10.87 5.79
CA GLY A 51 0.77 -12.27 6.20
C GLY A 51 -0.61 -12.93 6.18
N ALA A 52 -1.69 -12.14 6.06
CA ALA A 52 -3.05 -12.66 5.96
C ALA A 52 -3.48 -12.80 4.50
N THR A 53 -4.04 -13.95 4.13
CA THR A 53 -4.54 -14.19 2.77
C THR A 53 -5.79 -13.37 2.49
N ASP A 54 -6.71 -13.33 3.45
CA ASP A 54 -8.03 -12.70 3.33
C ASP A 54 -8.22 -11.64 4.41
N SER A 55 -9.07 -10.67 4.12
CA SER A 55 -9.46 -9.64 5.08
C SER A 55 -10.39 -10.21 6.16
N VAL A 56 -10.27 -9.67 7.37
CA VAL A 56 -10.96 -10.17 8.56
C VAL A 56 -11.65 -9.02 9.29
N ILE A 57 -12.85 -9.28 9.83
CA ILE A 57 -13.61 -8.32 10.63
C ILE A 57 -13.90 -8.88 12.02
N THR A 58 -13.99 -8.01 13.00
CA THR A 58 -14.37 -8.39 14.38
C THR A 58 -15.90 -8.42 14.56
N GLN A 59 -16.34 -8.95 15.71
CA GLN A 59 -17.75 -8.94 16.07
C GLN A 59 -18.31 -7.50 16.15
N SER A 60 -17.50 -6.52 16.58
CA SER A 60 -17.94 -5.11 16.66
C SER A 60 -18.36 -4.55 15.31
N VAL A 61 -17.64 -4.91 14.22
CA VAL A 61 -17.99 -4.52 12.85
C VAL A 61 -19.30 -5.18 12.41
N ILE A 62 -19.45 -6.48 12.69
CA ILE A 62 -20.65 -7.25 12.34
C ILE A 62 -21.89 -6.61 12.97
N ASP A 63 -21.81 -6.32 14.28
CA ASP A 63 -22.93 -5.75 15.02
C ASP A 63 -23.24 -4.31 14.57
N ALA A 64 -22.23 -3.47 14.41
CA ALA A 64 -22.41 -2.07 14.03
C ALA A 64 -22.95 -1.88 12.61
N CYS A 65 -22.58 -2.78 11.67
CA CYS A 65 -23.07 -2.74 10.29
C CYS A 65 -24.31 -3.63 10.06
N GLY A 66 -24.77 -4.38 11.06
CA GLY A 66 -25.91 -5.31 10.94
C GLY A 66 -25.68 -6.40 9.90
N LEU A 67 -24.44 -6.95 9.85
CA LEU A 67 -24.07 -7.93 8.83
C LEU A 67 -24.67 -9.30 9.13
N LEU A 68 -25.11 -9.97 8.08
CA LEU A 68 -25.54 -11.37 8.14
C LEU A 68 -24.52 -12.26 7.42
N PRO A 69 -24.22 -13.47 7.96
CA PRO A 69 -23.30 -14.38 7.32
C PRO A 69 -23.86 -14.88 5.99
N VAL A 70 -23.00 -14.93 4.97
CA VAL A 70 -23.35 -15.45 3.64
C VAL A 70 -22.81 -16.86 3.40
N GLY A 71 -21.98 -17.37 4.31
CA GLY A 71 -21.38 -18.69 4.22
C GLY A 71 -20.44 -19.00 5.38
N MET A 72 -19.72 -20.10 5.24
CA MET A 72 -18.68 -20.55 6.15
C MET A 72 -17.42 -20.85 5.36
N ALA A 73 -16.25 -20.56 5.91
CA ALA A 73 -14.95 -20.90 5.34
C ALA A 73 -14.03 -21.55 6.36
N GLN A 74 -13.17 -22.43 5.89
CA GLN A 74 -12.09 -22.96 6.71
C GLN A 74 -10.91 -21.98 6.65
N VAL A 75 -10.55 -21.43 7.79
CA VAL A 75 -9.44 -20.47 7.94
C VAL A 75 -8.29 -21.18 8.64
N GLN A 76 -7.08 -21.05 8.04
CA GLN A 76 -5.84 -21.54 8.63
C GLN A 76 -5.20 -20.38 9.40
N GLY A 77 -5.14 -20.49 10.71
CA GLY A 77 -4.48 -19.51 11.59
C GLY A 77 -3.21 -20.08 12.22
N VAL A 78 -2.54 -19.27 13.03
CA VAL A 78 -1.30 -19.64 13.76
C VAL A 78 -1.53 -20.84 14.71
N HIS A 79 -2.74 -20.98 15.24
CA HIS A 79 -3.10 -22.03 16.18
C HIS A 79 -3.82 -23.23 15.54
N GLY A 80 -3.84 -23.31 14.22
CA GLY A 80 -4.51 -24.37 13.48
C GLY A 80 -5.66 -23.90 12.62
N SER A 81 -6.46 -24.85 12.12
CA SER A 81 -7.59 -24.59 11.24
C SER A 81 -8.89 -24.45 12.05
N SER A 82 -9.71 -23.50 11.67
CA SER A 82 -11.04 -23.27 12.25
C SER A 82 -12.06 -22.95 11.16
N ILE A 83 -13.34 -23.23 11.42
CA ILE A 83 -14.45 -22.81 10.54
C ILE A 83 -14.95 -21.48 11.04
N GLN A 84 -14.98 -20.48 10.14
CA GLN A 84 -15.40 -19.11 10.43
C GLN A 84 -16.58 -18.69 9.53
N GLU A 85 -17.42 -17.80 10.05
CA GLU A 85 -18.48 -17.15 9.28
C GLU A 85 -17.86 -16.21 8.24
N VAL A 86 -18.47 -16.21 7.03
CA VAL A 86 -18.10 -15.31 5.92
C VAL A 86 -19.20 -14.27 5.74
N PHE A 87 -18.78 -13.04 5.58
CA PHE A 87 -19.66 -11.89 5.35
C PHE A 87 -19.30 -11.21 4.03
N LEU A 88 -20.27 -10.53 3.43
CA LEU A 88 -20.08 -9.75 2.21
C LEU A 88 -20.21 -8.26 2.54
N VAL A 89 -19.14 -7.51 2.31
CA VAL A 89 -19.04 -6.10 2.70
C VAL A 89 -18.54 -5.23 1.55
N ASN A 90 -18.80 -3.92 1.62
CA ASN A 90 -18.06 -2.93 0.88
C ASN A 90 -17.04 -2.27 1.81
N ILE A 91 -15.81 -2.08 1.32
CA ILE A 91 -14.68 -1.49 2.06
C ILE A 91 -14.36 -0.15 1.43
N TYR A 92 -14.31 0.90 2.25
CA TYR A 92 -14.00 2.27 1.82
C TYR A 92 -12.72 2.74 2.51
N LEU A 93 -11.71 3.01 1.72
CA LEU A 93 -10.41 3.52 2.15
C LEU A 93 -10.29 5.02 1.85
N PRO A 94 -9.27 5.72 2.38
CA PRO A 94 -9.08 7.14 2.10
C PRO A 94 -9.02 7.47 0.60
N ASN A 95 -9.34 8.72 0.25
CA ASN A 95 -9.30 9.25 -1.13
C ASN A 95 -10.15 8.45 -2.14
N HIS A 96 -11.35 8.01 -1.69
CA HIS A 96 -12.33 7.33 -2.55
C HIS A 96 -11.86 5.97 -3.11
N VAL A 97 -10.82 5.38 -2.56
CA VAL A 97 -10.47 3.98 -2.84
C VAL A 97 -11.55 3.11 -2.21
N ALA A 98 -12.24 2.31 -3.02
CA ALA A 98 -13.32 1.46 -2.52
C ALA A 98 -13.34 0.09 -3.22
N PHE A 99 -13.71 -0.93 -2.46
CA PHE A 99 -13.87 -2.30 -2.92
C PHE A 99 -15.29 -2.76 -2.62
N GLN A 100 -15.95 -3.29 -3.62
CA GLN A 100 -17.34 -3.76 -3.49
C GLN A 100 -17.37 -5.27 -3.36
N SER A 101 -18.36 -5.75 -2.58
CA SER A 101 -18.65 -7.18 -2.46
C SER A 101 -17.45 -8.04 -2.07
N VAL A 102 -16.67 -7.56 -1.10
CA VAL A 102 -15.52 -8.27 -0.55
C VAL A 102 -16.01 -9.34 0.41
N HIS A 103 -15.54 -10.58 0.24
CA HIS A 103 -15.74 -11.64 1.21
C HIS A 103 -14.73 -11.49 2.35
N VAL A 104 -15.22 -11.33 3.56
CA VAL A 104 -14.40 -11.21 4.76
C VAL A 104 -14.79 -12.26 5.78
N THR A 105 -13.83 -12.77 6.54
CA THR A 105 -14.11 -13.75 7.60
C THR A 105 -14.18 -13.05 8.95
N LYS A 106 -14.92 -13.69 9.88
CA LYS A 106 -14.93 -13.27 11.28
C LYS A 106 -13.64 -13.69 11.97
N GLY A 107 -13.05 -12.78 12.73
CA GLY A 107 -11.87 -13.08 13.55
C GLY A 107 -11.82 -12.26 14.82
N ASN A 108 -10.83 -12.54 15.65
CA ASN A 108 -10.55 -11.78 16.85
C ASN A 108 -9.05 -11.49 16.91
N PHE A 109 -8.70 -10.22 16.90
CA PHE A 109 -7.33 -9.73 16.97
C PHE A 109 -7.28 -8.39 17.72
N PRO A 110 -6.18 -8.09 18.41
CA PRO A 110 -6.10 -6.90 19.24
C PRO A 110 -5.81 -5.63 18.42
N GLY A 111 -6.35 -4.52 18.88
CA GLY A 111 -5.90 -3.18 18.49
C GLY A 111 -6.46 -2.62 17.20
N ALA A 112 -7.39 -3.30 16.52
CA ALA A 112 -8.17 -2.80 15.40
C ALA A 112 -9.46 -3.61 15.25
N ASP A 113 -10.36 -3.15 14.37
CA ASP A 113 -11.64 -3.81 14.09
C ASP A 113 -11.61 -4.57 12.77
N ILE A 114 -10.70 -4.17 11.87
CA ILE A 114 -10.55 -4.73 10.54
C ILE A 114 -9.08 -5.08 10.30
N LEU A 115 -8.85 -6.22 9.65
CA LEU A 115 -7.57 -6.62 9.11
C LEU A 115 -7.69 -6.65 7.59
N ILE A 116 -6.89 -5.84 6.91
CA ILE A 116 -6.80 -5.79 5.44
C ILE A 116 -5.73 -6.80 5.03
N GLY A 117 -6.14 -7.84 4.33
CA GLY A 117 -5.29 -8.92 3.86
C GLY A 117 -4.81 -8.76 2.42
N MET A 118 -4.15 -9.82 1.92
CA MET A 118 -3.61 -9.85 0.55
C MET A 118 -4.71 -9.84 -0.53
N ASP A 119 -5.94 -10.22 -0.20
CA ASP A 119 -7.11 -10.09 -1.09
C ASP A 119 -7.32 -8.64 -1.56
N ILE A 120 -7.10 -7.66 -0.69
CA ILE A 120 -7.16 -6.23 -1.01
C ILE A 120 -5.79 -5.70 -1.49
N ILE A 121 -4.71 -6.09 -0.82
CA ILE A 121 -3.36 -5.59 -1.12
C ILE A 121 -2.98 -5.93 -2.58
N ASN A 122 -3.33 -7.12 -3.07
CA ASN A 122 -3.05 -7.56 -4.44
C ASN A 122 -3.87 -6.84 -5.53
N MET A 123 -4.88 -6.04 -5.14
CA MET A 123 -5.64 -5.24 -6.11
C MET A 123 -4.87 -4.01 -6.64
N GLY A 124 -3.69 -3.72 -6.08
CA GLY A 124 -2.89 -2.57 -6.47
C GLY A 124 -1.44 -2.63 -6.01
N ASP A 125 -0.83 -1.47 -5.85
CA ASP A 125 0.53 -1.32 -5.34
C ASP A 125 0.47 -0.91 -3.86
N PHE A 126 1.18 -1.64 -3.01
CA PHE A 126 1.34 -1.33 -1.60
C PHE A 126 2.83 -1.11 -1.29
N ALA A 127 3.16 0.04 -0.73
CA ALA A 127 4.54 0.41 -0.43
C ALA A 127 4.68 0.97 0.98
N VAL A 128 5.75 0.57 1.68
CA VAL A 128 6.13 1.08 3.00
C VAL A 128 7.53 1.67 2.91
N THR A 129 7.70 2.88 3.43
CA THR A 129 8.98 3.59 3.45
C THR A 129 9.25 4.17 4.84
N ASN A 130 10.54 4.21 5.23
CA ASN A 130 10.98 4.61 6.58
C ASN A 130 12.12 5.64 6.50
N LYS A 131 11.88 6.75 5.81
CA LYS A 131 12.88 7.79 5.65
C LYS A 131 12.84 8.78 6.82
N ASP A 132 14.01 9.20 7.29
CA ASP A 132 14.19 10.21 8.34
C ASP A 132 13.45 9.86 9.66
N GLY A 133 13.37 8.56 9.99
CA GLY A 133 12.70 8.07 11.19
C GLY A 133 11.17 8.15 11.15
N ILE A 134 10.58 8.34 9.98
CA ILE A 134 9.12 8.42 9.77
C ILE A 134 8.67 7.31 8.84
N THR A 135 7.66 6.56 9.26
CA THR A 135 7.01 5.57 8.38
C THR A 135 5.92 6.23 7.54
N LYS A 136 5.96 5.96 6.25
CA LYS A 136 4.85 6.19 5.33
C LYS A 136 4.47 4.89 4.66
N PHE A 137 3.16 4.61 4.58
CA PHE A 137 2.66 3.58 3.69
C PHE A 137 1.63 4.14 2.72
N SER A 138 1.66 3.63 1.52
CA SER A 138 0.81 4.09 0.41
C SER A 138 0.20 2.91 -0.28
N PHE A 139 -1.02 3.10 -0.76
CA PHE A 139 -1.72 2.16 -1.61
C PHE A 139 -2.22 2.88 -2.86
N SER A 140 -2.13 2.24 -4.02
CA SER A 140 -2.62 2.76 -5.29
C SER A 140 -3.28 1.67 -6.10
N MET A 141 -4.46 1.94 -6.67
CA MET A 141 -5.13 1.01 -7.58
C MET A 141 -5.61 1.72 -8.86
N PRO A 142 -5.60 1.04 -10.02
CA PRO A 142 -4.90 -0.22 -10.26
C PRO A 142 -3.39 -0.09 -10.05
N SER A 143 -2.65 -1.19 -10.13
CA SER A 143 -1.18 -1.17 -10.05
C SER A 143 -0.59 -0.27 -11.14
N ARG A 144 0.45 0.48 -10.79
CA ARG A 144 1.19 1.39 -11.70
C ARG A 144 2.45 0.74 -12.27
N GLY A 145 3.01 -0.25 -11.55
CA GLY A 145 4.22 -0.94 -11.95
C GLY A 145 5.00 -1.50 -10.77
N HIS A 146 6.13 -2.10 -11.05
CA HIS A 146 6.99 -2.68 -10.04
C HIS A 146 7.98 -1.67 -9.48
N ILE A 147 8.23 -1.74 -8.18
CA ILE A 147 9.31 -1.02 -7.51
C ILE A 147 10.48 -2.00 -7.39
N ASP A 148 11.55 -1.79 -8.16
CA ASP A 148 12.80 -2.55 -8.10
C ASP A 148 13.94 -1.62 -7.69
N PHE A 149 14.35 -1.68 -6.42
CA PHE A 149 15.43 -0.86 -5.89
C PHE A 149 16.79 -1.24 -6.50
N VAL A 150 17.00 -2.51 -6.88
CA VAL A 150 18.25 -2.95 -7.51
C VAL A 150 18.40 -2.33 -8.90
N GLU A 151 17.30 -2.29 -9.66
CA GLU A 151 17.30 -1.63 -10.97
C GLU A 151 17.53 -0.13 -10.85
N GLN A 152 16.88 0.53 -9.89
CA GLN A 152 17.06 1.96 -9.62
C GLN A 152 18.51 2.31 -9.26
N ASP A 153 19.16 1.52 -8.38
CA ASP A 153 20.55 1.71 -7.99
C ASP A 153 21.49 1.51 -9.18
N ASN A 154 21.27 0.50 -10.02
CA ASN A 154 22.07 0.25 -11.21
C ASN A 154 21.96 1.42 -12.21
N GLN A 155 20.77 1.98 -12.43
CA GLN A 155 20.58 3.14 -13.30
C GLN A 155 21.32 4.37 -12.76
N GLN A 156 21.30 4.63 -11.45
CA GLN A 156 22.02 5.75 -10.83
C GLN A 156 23.53 5.60 -10.99
N MET A 157 24.08 4.38 -10.85
CA MET A 157 25.52 4.13 -11.05
C MET A 157 25.97 4.40 -12.49
N VAL A 158 25.16 4.07 -13.49
CA VAL A 158 25.46 4.34 -14.91
C VAL A 158 25.50 5.84 -15.17
N VAL A 159 24.53 6.60 -14.69
CA VAL A 159 24.44 8.07 -14.84
C VAL A 159 25.67 8.74 -14.17
N THR A 160 26.05 8.30 -12.99
CA THR A 160 27.19 8.86 -12.26
C THR A 160 28.52 8.62 -12.99
N LYS A 161 28.73 7.45 -13.59
CA LYS A 161 29.91 7.13 -14.41
C LYS A 161 30.00 8.00 -15.66
N GLN A 162 28.89 8.28 -16.33
CA GLN A 162 28.86 9.13 -17.54
C GLN A 162 29.22 10.59 -17.21
N HIS A 163 28.72 11.13 -16.10
CA HIS A 163 29.03 12.51 -15.68
C HIS A 163 30.43 12.66 -15.07
N GLY A 164 31.00 11.62 -14.42
CA GLY A 164 32.34 11.60 -13.87
C GLY A 164 33.44 11.56 -14.94
N GLY A 165 33.18 10.91 -16.08
CA GLY A 165 34.13 10.84 -17.22
C GLY A 165 34.37 12.18 -17.92
N SER A 166 33.38 13.04 -17.98
CA SER A 166 33.46 14.35 -18.66
C SER A 166 34.41 15.35 -17.94
N LYS A 167 34.56 15.27 -16.62
CA LYS A 167 35.44 16.19 -15.85
C LYS A 167 36.91 15.86 -15.96
N LYS A 168 37.33 14.63 -16.21
CA LYS A 168 38.76 14.25 -16.36
C LYS A 168 39.37 14.71 -17.69
N ASN A 169 38.57 14.78 -18.76
CA ASN A 169 39.09 15.23 -20.07
C ASN A 169 39.29 16.77 -20.16
N ARG A 170 38.63 17.55 -19.31
CA ARG A 170 38.75 19.03 -19.36
C ARG A 170 40.03 19.54 -18.68
N LYS A 171 40.66 18.76 -17.76
CA LYS A 171 41.93 19.14 -17.10
C LYS A 171 43.18 18.80 -17.92
N LYS A 172 43.10 17.94 -18.93
CA LYS A 172 44.25 17.60 -19.79
C LYS A 172 44.50 18.60 -20.97
N ARG A 173 43.55 19.45 -21.30
CA ARG A 173 43.64 20.39 -22.43
C ARG A 173 44.33 21.74 -22.09
N HIS A 174 44.64 22.01 -20.81
CA HIS A 174 45.19 23.32 -20.40
C HIS A 174 46.70 23.27 -20.04
N LYS A 175 47.46 22.19 -20.38
CA LYS A 175 48.89 22.08 -20.02
C LYS A 175 49.85 22.08 -21.21
N THR A 176 49.44 22.46 -22.43
CA THR A 176 50.28 22.41 -23.63
C THR A 176 50.47 23.77 -24.33
N TYR A 177 50.32 24.89 -23.62
CA TYR A 177 50.70 26.19 -24.20
C TYR A 177 51.46 27.02 -23.15
N GLY A 178 52.81 26.93 -23.18
CA GLY A 178 53.64 27.77 -22.35
C GLY A 178 55.08 27.29 -22.21
N ARG A 179 55.80 27.08 -23.31
CA ARG A 179 57.26 27.11 -23.34
C ARG A 179 57.70 27.35 -24.78
N ASP A 180 57.96 28.62 -25.09
CA ASP A 180 59.08 29.04 -25.85
C ASP A 180 58.99 30.55 -26.06
N LYS A 181 59.88 31.31 -25.38
CA LYS A 181 60.50 32.54 -25.84
C LYS A 181 61.28 33.12 -24.69
N HIS A 182 62.61 32.83 -24.70
CA HIS A 182 63.67 33.83 -24.47
C HIS A 182 65.04 33.21 -24.67
N ARG A 183 65.57 33.47 -25.83
CA ARG A 183 67.00 33.60 -26.08
C ARG A 183 67.21 34.59 -27.22
N ARG A 184 67.55 35.79 -26.87
CA ARG A 184 68.62 36.64 -27.30
C ARG A 184 68.52 37.99 -26.64
#